data_cbc2221f1e1ff0f8321d9260fb6bd302
#
_entry.id   cbc2221f1e1ff0f8321d9260fb6bd302
#
_cell.length_a   1.000
_cell.length_b   1.000
_cell.length_c   1.000
_cell.angle_alpha   90.00
_cell.angle_beta   90.00
_cell.angle_gamma   90.00
#
_symmetry.space_group_name_H-M   'P 1'
#
loop_
_entity.id
_entity.type
_entity.pdbx_description
1 polymer ?
#
loop_
_entity_poly.entity_id
_entity_poly.type
_entity_poly.pdbx_seq_one_letter_code
_entity_poly.pdbx_strand_id
1 'polypeptide(L)' 'MLRPSRDVLESLVRLQGNPEFTVILDWIAASRNENFLLAEVAQKDDVERRLGYGLALHDILHTATNARDSLSKTGR' A
#
# COMPACT_ATOMS: atom_id res chain seq x y z
N MET A 1 -10.68 -0.29 -0.31
CA MET A 1 -10.12 0.80 0.52
C MET A 1 -10.72 2.12 0.08
N LEU A 2 -10.95 3.04 1.01
CA LEU A 2 -11.48 4.36 0.68
C LEU A 2 -10.49 5.15 -0.18
N ARG A 3 -11.04 5.97 -1.07
CA ARG A 3 -10.24 6.88 -1.87
C ARG A 3 -9.57 7.91 -0.95
N PRO A 4 -8.26 8.14 -1.04
CA PRO A 4 -7.59 9.07 -0.15
C PRO A 4 -8.05 10.51 -0.38
N SER A 5 -8.30 11.22 0.71
CA SER A 5 -8.59 12.64 0.66
C SER A 5 -7.34 13.45 0.33
N ARG A 6 -7.52 14.73 0.01
CA ARG A 6 -6.39 15.63 -0.23
C ARG A 6 -5.46 15.69 0.98
N ASP A 7 -6.04 15.74 2.19
CA ASP A 7 -5.25 15.78 3.44
C ASP A 7 -4.38 14.53 3.60
N VAL A 8 -4.91 13.36 3.27
CA VAL A 8 -4.16 12.12 3.30
C VAL A 8 -3.01 12.17 2.28
N LEU A 9 -3.30 12.60 1.06
CA LEU A 9 -2.27 12.71 0.02
C LEU A 9 -1.17 13.69 0.39
N GLU A 10 -1.53 14.84 0.94
CA GLU A 10 -0.56 15.85 1.39
C GLU A 10 0.32 15.30 2.51
N SER A 11 -0.27 14.56 3.45
CA SER A 11 0.48 13.93 4.53
C SER A 11 1.47 12.90 4.01
N LEU A 12 1.05 12.09 3.04
CA LEU A 12 1.92 11.10 2.42
C LEU A 12 3.10 11.76 1.69
N VAL A 13 2.84 12.86 0.98
CA VAL A 13 3.90 13.60 0.28
C VAL A 13 4.91 14.17 1.30
N ARG A 14 4.42 14.70 2.41
CA ARG A 14 5.31 15.24 3.46
C ARG A 14 6.18 14.16 4.11
N LEU A 15 5.66 12.94 4.22
CA LEU A 15 6.39 11.82 4.81
C LEU A 15 7.44 11.23 3.87
N GLN A 16 7.34 11.49 2.57
CA GLN A 16 8.33 11.02 1.61
C GLN A 16 9.70 11.61 1.95
N GLY A 17 10.73 10.78 1.93
CA GLY A 17 12.07 11.20 2.32
C GLY A 17 12.37 11.03 3.81
N ASN A 18 11.36 10.75 4.63
CA ASN A 18 11.57 10.40 6.04
C ASN A 18 12.07 8.95 6.13
N PRO A 19 13.27 8.70 6.72
CA PRO A 19 13.82 7.34 6.79
C PRO A 19 12.91 6.36 7.55
N GLU A 20 12.25 6.82 8.60
CA GLU A 20 11.34 5.97 9.37
C GLU A 20 10.11 5.56 8.56
N PHE A 21 9.59 6.47 7.75
CA PHE A 21 8.49 6.17 6.87
C PHE A 21 8.88 5.10 5.83
N THR A 22 10.09 5.19 5.30
CA THR A 22 10.62 4.20 4.37
C THR A 22 10.69 2.81 5.01
N VAL A 23 11.11 2.73 6.28
CA VAL A 23 11.13 1.45 7.02
C VAL A 23 9.73 0.86 7.11
N ILE A 24 8.72 1.69 7.40
CA ILE A 24 7.33 1.23 7.48
C ILE A 24 6.84 0.72 6.11
N LEU A 25 7.13 1.45 5.05
CA LEU A 25 6.73 1.03 3.69
C LEU A 25 7.42 -0.26 3.29
N ASP A 26 8.69 -0.45 3.63
CA ASP A 26 9.42 -1.67 3.35
C ASP A 26 8.81 -2.87 4.09
N TRP A 27 8.40 -2.66 5.34
CA TRP A 27 7.71 -3.68 6.11
C TRP A 27 6.36 -4.07 5.47
N ILE A 28 5.59 -3.07 5.02
CA ILE A 28 4.32 -3.32 4.34
C ILE A 28 4.56 -4.10 3.03
N ALA A 29 5.59 -3.72 2.26
CA ALA A 29 5.94 -4.40 1.02
C ALA A 29 6.33 -5.86 1.26
N ALA A 30 7.12 -6.11 2.30
CA ALA A 30 7.51 -7.48 2.68
C ALA A 30 6.28 -8.30 3.09
N SER A 31 5.37 -7.69 3.85
CA SER A 31 4.12 -8.34 4.27
C SER A 31 3.22 -8.68 3.08
N ARG A 32 3.14 -7.79 2.10
CA ARG A 32 2.41 -8.05 0.85
C ARG A 32 2.99 -9.27 0.13
N ASN A 33 4.31 -9.27 -0.04
CA ASN A 33 4.99 -10.34 -0.76
C ASN A 33 4.83 -11.68 -0.04
N GLU A 34 4.90 -11.68 1.30
CA GLU A 34 4.67 -12.88 2.09
C GLU A 34 3.25 -13.42 1.89
N ASN A 35 2.24 -12.55 1.88
CA ASN A 35 0.86 -12.99 1.64
C ASN A 35 0.69 -13.60 0.26
N PHE A 36 1.32 -13.05 -0.77
CA PHE A 36 1.25 -13.62 -2.12
C PHE A 36 1.96 -14.98 -2.18
N LEU A 37 3.12 -15.13 -1.53
CA LEU A 37 3.83 -16.41 -1.48
C LEU A 37 3.02 -17.46 -0.73
N LEU A 38 2.40 -17.08 0.40
CA LEU A 38 1.56 -18.00 1.16
C LEU A 38 0.31 -18.42 0.37
N ALA A 39 -0.22 -17.53 -0.46
CA ALA A 39 -1.35 -17.84 -1.32
C ALA A 39 -1.02 -18.95 -2.33
N GLU A 40 0.23 -19.03 -2.81
CA GLU A 40 0.66 -20.06 -3.76
C GLU A 40 0.62 -21.47 -3.19
N VAL A 41 0.80 -21.59 -1.86
CA VAL A 41 0.86 -22.89 -1.16
C VAL A 41 -0.35 -23.13 -0.27
N ALA A 42 -1.28 -22.17 -0.19
CA ALA A 42 -2.45 -22.25 0.67
C ALA A 42 -3.52 -23.17 0.08
N GLN A 43 -4.38 -23.70 0.96
CA GLN A 43 -5.57 -24.42 0.51
C GLN A 43 -6.58 -23.42 -0.06
N LYS A 44 -7.51 -23.92 -0.88
CA LYS A 44 -8.44 -23.12 -1.68
C LYS A 44 -9.13 -22.00 -0.89
N ASP A 45 -9.57 -22.28 0.33
CA ASP A 45 -10.28 -21.30 1.16
C ASP A 45 -9.37 -20.18 1.66
N ASP A 46 -8.07 -20.49 1.85
CA ASP A 46 -7.09 -19.52 2.32
C ASP A 46 -6.51 -18.67 1.19
N VAL A 47 -6.53 -19.17 -0.06
CA VAL A 47 -5.97 -18.45 -1.20
C VAL A 47 -6.63 -17.09 -1.38
N GLU A 48 -7.96 -17.06 -1.39
CA GLU A 48 -8.71 -15.81 -1.58
C GLU A 48 -8.43 -14.82 -0.46
N ARG A 49 -8.37 -15.29 0.79
CA ARG A 49 -8.08 -14.44 1.93
C ARG A 49 -6.66 -13.86 1.85
N ARG A 50 -5.67 -14.69 1.51
CA ARG A 50 -4.27 -14.26 1.39
C ARG A 50 -4.09 -13.27 0.25
N LEU A 51 -4.73 -13.52 -0.89
CA LEU A 51 -4.70 -12.58 -2.01
C LEU A 51 -5.38 -11.27 -1.65
N GLY A 52 -6.51 -11.32 -0.91
CA GLY A 52 -7.20 -10.12 -0.45
C GLY A 52 -6.32 -9.26 0.45
N TYR A 53 -5.60 -9.88 1.40
CA TYR A 53 -4.67 -9.16 2.26
C TYR A 53 -3.52 -8.54 1.45
N GLY A 54 -2.96 -9.29 0.52
CA GLY A 54 -1.90 -8.81 -0.35
C GLY A 54 -2.33 -7.63 -1.21
N LEU A 55 -3.54 -7.68 -1.76
CA LEU A 55 -4.10 -6.60 -2.57
C LEU A 55 -4.37 -5.36 -1.74
N ALA A 56 -4.87 -5.51 -0.51
CA ALA A 56 -5.09 -4.37 0.38
C ALA A 56 -3.77 -3.67 0.72
N LEU A 57 -2.73 -4.44 1.03
CA LEU A 57 -1.40 -3.90 1.30
C LEU A 57 -0.81 -3.24 0.06
N HIS A 58 -1.03 -3.83 -1.11
CA HIS A 58 -0.60 -3.25 -2.38
C HIS A 58 -1.28 -1.89 -2.62
N ASP A 59 -2.57 -1.78 -2.34
CA ASP A 59 -3.30 -0.51 -2.49
C ASP A 59 -2.72 0.58 -1.59
N ILE A 60 -2.37 0.24 -0.34
CA ILE A 60 -1.75 1.18 0.59
C ILE A 60 -0.39 1.65 0.05
N LEU A 61 0.44 0.72 -0.39
CA LEU A 61 1.75 1.03 -0.96
C LEU A 61 1.65 1.90 -2.21
N HIS A 62 0.73 1.54 -3.10
CA HIS A 62 0.51 2.27 -4.35
C HIS A 62 0.06 3.71 -4.05
N THR A 63 -0.88 3.87 -3.12
CA THR A 63 -1.35 5.19 -2.69
C THR A 63 -0.20 6.02 -2.13
N ALA A 64 0.62 5.42 -1.26
CA ALA A 64 1.74 6.14 -0.63
C ALA A 64 2.81 6.54 -1.65
N THR A 65 3.16 5.64 -2.58
CA THR A 65 4.22 5.92 -3.55
C THR A 65 3.78 6.88 -4.65
N ASN A 66 2.48 6.93 -4.95
CA ASN A 66 1.93 7.79 -6.01
C ASN A 66 1.17 8.99 -5.48
N ALA A 67 1.32 9.31 -4.19
CA ALA A 67 0.59 10.41 -3.55
C ALA A 67 0.83 11.75 -4.24
N ARG A 68 2.06 12.02 -4.66
CA ARG A 68 2.43 13.27 -5.34
C ARG A 68 1.70 13.42 -6.66
N ASP A 69 1.67 12.36 -7.47
CA ASP A 69 0.97 12.36 -8.76
C ASP A 69 -0.53 12.51 -8.57
N SER A 70 -1.09 11.80 -7.59
CA SER A 70 -2.52 11.88 -7.28
C SER A 70 -2.90 13.28 -6.81
N LEU A 71 -2.07 13.90 -5.97
CA LEU A 71 -2.29 15.26 -5.49
C LEU A 71 -2.24 16.26 -6.64
N SER A 72 -1.28 16.11 -7.55
CA SER A 72 -1.15 16.95 -8.73
C SER A 72 -2.40 16.90 -9.61
N LYS A 73 -3.02 15.74 -9.75
CA LYS A 73 -4.24 15.56 -10.53
C LYS A 73 -5.46 16.15 -9.85
N THR A 74 -5.52 16.10 -8.51
CA THR A 74 -6.67 16.63 -7.76
C THR A 74 -6.57 18.12 -7.46
N GLY A 75 -5.39 18.70 -7.61
CA GLY A 75 -5.15 20.12 -7.33
C GLY A 75 -5.60 21.06 -8.45
N ARG A 76 -6.29 20.56 -9.45
CA ARG A 76 -6.77 21.38 -10.57
C ARG A 76 -8.20 21.80 -10.39
#